data_66d9e446595966cbc76357650c2c86b7
#
_entry.id   66d9e446595966cbc76357650c2c86b7
#
_cell.length_a   1.000
_cell.length_b   1.000
_cell.length_c   1.000
_cell.angle_alpha   90.00
_cell.angle_beta   90.00
_cell.angle_gamma   90.00
#
_symmetry.space_group_name_H-M   'P 1'
#
loop_
_entity.id
_entity.type
_entity.pdbx_description
1 polymer ?
#
loop_
_entity_poly.entity_id
_entity_poly.type
_entity_poly.pdbx_seq_one_letter_code
_entity_poly.pdbx_strand_id
1 'polypeptide(L)'
;MSYYKITDLENYFKMYKKSVREPRKFWDKIADENFTWYQKWDKVFEFDMQEAKFEWFQNAKLNITKNCIDRHLAKRGEKTAIIFEPNDPKEEAQHISYNELYARVAKFANVLRDQGIKKGDRVCIYLPMIPELAISILACARIGAVHSVVFAGFSSSAVAARINDCECKMVITSDGSYRGNKAIDLKGIVDEALEKCPTVEKVLVAKRTNTNVNMKAGRDQWLQPLLDDAMNTNVAEIMDAEDPLFILYTSGSTGKPKGMVHTTAGYMVYTAYTFKNVFSYEENDIFWCTADIGWITGHSYILYGPLLNGATTVIFEGVPSYPDFSRFWEVIEKHQVTQFYTAPTAIRALAKESLDYVQKFPLQSLKVIGSVGEPINEEAWHWYNDHVGGKKCPVVDTWWQTETGGIMISPLAFVTPTKPTYASLPLPGIQPVLMDEKRNEIEGNQVTGSLCIKYPWPSIARTIWGDHQRYKETYFSAFPGKYFTGDGALRDEVGYYRITGRVDDVVIVSGHNLGTAPIEDAINEHPAVAESAIVGFPHDIKGNALYGFVILKESGENRDRDNLSKEINQHISDHIGPIAKLDKIQFVSGLPKTRSGKIMRRILRKIAEGDFSNFGDITTLLNPEIVDEIKDGKI
;
A
#
# COMPACT_ATOMS: atom_id res chain seq x y z
N MET A 1 -22.95 6.97 22.89
CA MET A 1 -22.34 5.88 22.13
C MET A 1 -21.31 6.50 21.18
N SER A 2 -20.05 6.12 21.27
CA SER A 2 -19.00 6.66 20.40
C SER A 2 -19.22 6.15 18.97
N TYR A 3 -19.01 7.03 17.97
CA TYR A 3 -19.01 6.63 16.55
C TYR A 3 -17.62 6.15 16.11
N TYR A 4 -16.60 6.43 16.92
CA TYR A 4 -15.21 6.18 16.56
C TYR A 4 -14.79 4.73 16.74
N LYS A 5 -15.42 3.97 17.63
CA LYS A 5 -15.12 2.55 17.88
C LYS A 5 -16.36 1.69 17.64
N ILE A 6 -16.21 0.67 16.80
CA ILE A 6 -17.22 -0.36 16.53
C ILE A 6 -16.91 -1.56 17.45
N THR A 7 -17.91 -2.05 18.18
CA THR A 7 -17.71 -3.01 19.27
C THR A 7 -18.16 -4.44 18.96
N ASP A 8 -19.15 -4.57 18.06
CA ASP A 8 -19.77 -5.84 17.70
C ASP A 8 -20.51 -5.73 16.36
N LEU A 9 -21.00 -6.87 15.85
CA LEU A 9 -21.66 -6.95 14.55
C LEU A 9 -22.94 -6.11 14.45
N GLU A 10 -23.75 -6.05 15.51
CA GLU A 10 -24.95 -5.21 15.54
C GLU A 10 -24.58 -3.74 15.47
N ASN A 11 -23.57 -3.34 16.24
CA ASN A 11 -23.03 -1.99 16.21
C ASN A 11 -22.44 -1.64 14.84
N TYR A 12 -21.75 -2.60 14.17
CA TYR A 12 -21.29 -2.40 12.80
C TYR A 12 -22.44 -2.04 11.86
N PHE A 13 -23.49 -2.86 11.80
CA PHE A 13 -24.63 -2.59 10.92
C PHE A 13 -25.32 -1.26 11.24
N LYS A 14 -25.44 -0.92 12.51
CA LYS A 14 -25.98 0.37 12.96
C LYS A 14 -25.12 1.55 12.51
N MET A 15 -23.80 1.47 12.66
CA MET A 15 -22.86 2.51 12.24
C MET A 15 -22.78 2.61 10.72
N TYR A 16 -22.75 1.48 10.02
CA TYR A 16 -22.78 1.44 8.56
C TYR A 16 -24.06 2.12 8.01
N LYS A 17 -25.23 1.69 8.48
CA LYS A 17 -26.50 2.32 8.08
C LYS A 17 -26.53 3.83 8.35
N LYS A 18 -25.97 4.25 9.48
CA LYS A 18 -25.91 5.66 9.86
C LYS A 18 -24.95 6.44 8.95
N SER A 19 -23.80 5.88 8.65
CA SER A 19 -22.81 6.50 7.76
C SER A 19 -23.31 6.68 6.32
N VAL A 20 -24.22 5.79 5.86
CA VAL A 20 -24.83 5.87 4.53
C VAL A 20 -26.03 6.84 4.50
N ARG A 21 -26.87 6.83 5.54
CA ARG A 21 -28.10 7.65 5.57
C ARG A 21 -27.87 9.09 5.99
N GLU A 22 -26.92 9.31 6.91
CA GLU A 22 -26.61 10.60 7.51
C GLU A 22 -25.10 10.87 7.45
N PRO A 23 -24.45 10.82 6.25
CA PRO A 23 -22.99 10.84 6.14
C PRO A 23 -22.37 12.12 6.71
N ARG A 24 -23.01 13.30 6.55
CA ARG A 24 -22.52 14.55 7.13
C ARG A 24 -22.44 14.48 8.65
N LYS A 25 -23.53 14.06 9.30
CA LYS A 25 -23.59 13.93 10.76
C LYS A 25 -22.64 12.84 11.29
N PHE A 26 -22.45 11.77 10.52
CA PHE A 26 -21.55 10.68 10.89
C PHE A 26 -20.10 11.17 10.95
N TRP A 27 -19.61 11.79 9.88
CA TRP A 27 -18.22 12.26 9.80
C TRP A 27 -17.99 13.52 10.64
N ASP A 28 -19.00 14.40 10.78
CA ASP A 28 -18.99 15.54 11.70
C ASP A 28 -18.64 15.11 13.12
N LYS A 29 -19.39 14.15 13.63
CA LYS A 29 -19.22 13.65 15.00
C LYS A 29 -17.87 12.97 15.20
N ILE A 30 -17.41 12.17 14.24
CA ILE A 30 -16.10 11.51 14.30
C ILE A 30 -14.99 12.56 14.34
N ALA A 31 -15.04 13.55 13.46
CA ALA A 31 -14.02 14.59 13.36
C ALA A 31 -14.00 15.52 14.58
N ASP A 32 -15.16 15.88 15.07
CA ASP A 32 -15.31 16.78 16.22
C ASP A 32 -14.82 16.16 17.54
N GLU A 33 -15.21 14.93 17.82
CA GLU A 33 -14.95 14.28 19.10
C GLU A 33 -13.52 13.70 19.23
N ASN A 34 -12.83 13.45 18.11
CA ASN A 34 -11.60 12.65 18.14
C ASN A 34 -10.34 13.36 17.65
N PHE A 35 -10.42 14.59 17.18
CA PHE A 35 -9.27 15.31 16.64
C PHE A 35 -9.17 16.73 17.17
N THR A 36 -7.96 17.29 17.12
CA THR A 36 -7.67 18.67 17.51
C THR A 36 -7.66 19.58 16.29
N TRP A 37 -8.40 20.66 16.36
CA TRP A 37 -8.56 21.67 15.32
C TRP A 37 -8.18 23.06 15.87
N TYR A 38 -7.54 23.88 15.04
CA TYR A 38 -7.40 25.31 15.36
C TYR A 38 -8.72 26.04 15.10
N GLN A 39 -9.42 25.64 14.02
CA GLN A 39 -10.74 26.13 13.66
C GLN A 39 -11.53 24.94 13.08
N LYS A 40 -12.78 24.80 13.52
CA LYS A 40 -13.70 23.80 12.94
C LYS A 40 -14.24 24.27 11.60
N TRP A 41 -14.87 23.39 10.88
CA TRP A 41 -15.41 23.57 9.54
C TRP A 41 -16.78 24.25 9.54
N ASP A 42 -17.12 24.90 8.44
CA ASP A 42 -18.47 25.41 8.16
C ASP A 42 -19.35 24.33 7.56
N LYS A 43 -18.79 23.48 6.66
CA LYS A 43 -19.45 22.32 6.08
C LYS A 43 -18.55 21.09 6.17
N VAL A 44 -19.15 19.93 6.48
CA VAL A 44 -18.40 18.67 6.62
C VAL A 44 -17.82 18.23 5.27
N PHE A 45 -18.60 18.32 4.19
CA PHE A 45 -18.13 18.08 2.83
C PHE A 45 -19.04 18.69 1.76
N GLU A 46 -18.45 18.91 0.60
CA GLU A 46 -19.12 19.22 -0.66
C GLU A 46 -18.43 18.43 -1.79
N PHE A 47 -19.19 17.98 -2.79
CA PHE A 47 -18.62 17.20 -3.88
C PHE A 47 -19.41 17.28 -5.17
N ASP A 48 -18.70 17.05 -6.26
CA ASP A 48 -19.26 16.79 -7.59
C ASP A 48 -18.55 15.54 -8.17
N MET A 49 -19.29 14.42 -8.23
CA MET A 49 -18.77 13.15 -8.75
C MET A 49 -18.52 13.19 -10.27
N GLN A 50 -19.22 14.06 -11.01
CA GLN A 50 -19.04 14.18 -12.47
C GLN A 50 -17.78 14.97 -12.80
N GLU A 51 -17.52 16.03 -12.01
CA GLU A 51 -16.31 16.83 -12.13
C GLU A 51 -15.15 16.30 -11.29
N ALA A 52 -15.34 15.18 -10.57
CA ALA A 52 -14.36 14.57 -9.66
C ALA A 52 -13.78 15.57 -8.65
N LYS A 53 -14.62 16.45 -8.12
CA LYS A 53 -14.26 17.47 -7.15
C LYS A 53 -14.76 17.12 -5.77
N PHE A 54 -13.89 17.18 -4.78
CA PHE A 54 -14.17 16.78 -3.41
C PHE A 54 -13.54 17.75 -2.43
N GLU A 55 -14.32 18.26 -1.50
CA GLU A 55 -13.87 19.10 -0.40
C GLU A 55 -14.40 18.55 0.91
N TRP A 56 -13.53 18.36 1.90
CA TRP A 56 -13.87 17.84 3.21
C TRP A 56 -13.47 18.81 4.31
N PHE A 57 -14.36 19.05 5.25
CA PHE A 57 -14.16 19.96 6.38
C PHE A 57 -13.80 21.39 5.94
N GLN A 58 -14.66 21.96 5.08
CA GLN A 58 -14.43 23.27 4.46
C GLN A 58 -14.14 24.35 5.51
N ASN A 59 -13.11 25.16 5.26
CA ASN A 59 -12.60 26.24 6.11
C ASN A 59 -12.00 25.77 7.45
N ALA A 60 -11.92 24.47 7.74
CA ALA A 60 -11.24 24.03 8.94
C ALA A 60 -9.74 24.32 8.88
N LYS A 61 -9.16 24.58 10.07
CA LYS A 61 -7.73 24.82 10.25
C LYS A 61 -7.15 23.79 11.20
N LEU A 62 -6.05 23.15 10.80
CA LEU A 62 -5.41 22.11 11.58
C LEU A 62 -3.92 21.99 11.22
N ASN A 63 -3.23 21.12 11.93
CA ASN A 63 -2.00 20.49 11.44
C ASN A 63 -2.06 19.01 11.83
N ILE A 64 -1.78 18.12 10.88
CA ILE A 64 -1.87 16.69 11.12
C ILE A 64 -0.86 16.22 12.18
N THR A 65 0.32 16.86 12.27
CA THR A 65 1.35 16.48 13.25
C THR A 65 0.93 16.80 14.68
N LYS A 66 0.11 17.82 14.90
CA LYS A 66 -0.50 18.05 16.22
C LYS A 66 -1.40 16.88 16.63
N ASN A 67 -2.05 16.26 15.68
CA ASN A 67 -2.88 15.08 15.92
C ASN A 67 -2.08 13.78 16.02
N CYS A 68 -0.93 13.67 15.34
CA CYS A 68 -0.03 12.52 15.42
C CYS A 68 0.84 12.53 16.67
N ILE A 69 1.25 13.73 17.16
CA ILE A 69 2.30 13.87 18.18
C ILE A 69 1.83 14.72 19.35
N ASP A 70 1.63 16.04 19.13
CA ASP A 70 1.50 17.03 20.21
C ASP A 70 0.38 16.70 21.20
N ARG A 71 -0.81 16.30 20.71
CA ARG A 71 -1.94 15.95 21.58
C ARG A 71 -1.71 14.74 22.48
N HIS A 72 -0.69 13.93 22.15
CA HIS A 72 -0.35 12.73 22.92
C HIS A 72 0.66 12.99 24.01
N LEU A 73 1.44 14.08 23.94
CA LEU A 73 2.57 14.34 24.85
C LEU A 73 2.18 14.33 26.31
N ALA A 74 1.08 14.98 26.66
CA ALA A 74 0.63 15.10 28.06
C ALA A 74 0.28 13.75 28.73
N LYS A 75 -0.18 12.76 27.94
CA LYS A 75 -0.62 11.46 28.48
C LYS A 75 0.27 10.30 28.06
N ARG A 76 0.98 10.43 26.94
CA ARG A 76 1.77 9.39 26.28
C ARG A 76 3.19 9.83 25.95
N GLY A 77 3.68 10.92 26.54
CA GLY A 77 5.01 11.47 26.22
C GLY A 77 6.11 10.43 26.31
N GLU A 78 6.07 9.60 27.34
CA GLU A 78 7.06 8.52 27.59
C GLU A 78 6.72 7.19 26.88
N LYS A 79 5.51 7.07 26.29
CA LYS A 79 5.16 5.89 25.54
C LYS A 79 5.97 5.82 24.24
N THR A 80 6.46 4.64 23.89
CA THR A 80 7.11 4.41 22.59
C THR A 80 6.11 4.68 21.48
N ALA A 81 6.45 5.61 20.58
CA ALA A 81 5.73 5.91 19.37
C ALA A 81 6.20 5.03 18.22
N ILE A 82 7.53 4.90 18.06
CA ILE A 82 8.17 4.15 17.00
C ILE A 82 9.19 3.19 17.59
N ILE A 83 9.11 1.93 17.20
CA ILE A 83 10.18 0.95 17.36
C ILE A 83 10.87 0.83 16.01
N PHE A 84 12.15 1.17 15.94
CA PHE A 84 12.98 0.89 14.78
C PHE A 84 13.72 -0.42 14.98
N GLU A 85 13.45 -1.38 14.11
CA GLU A 85 14.17 -2.65 14.07
C GLU A 85 15.12 -2.64 12.87
N PRO A 86 16.45 -2.66 13.10
CA PRO A 86 17.44 -2.57 12.05
C PRO A 86 17.52 -3.83 11.18
N ASN A 87 18.19 -3.70 10.03
CA ASN A 87 18.41 -4.82 9.11
C ASN A 87 19.25 -5.94 9.74
N ASP A 88 20.36 -5.59 10.42
CA ASP A 88 21.18 -6.57 11.15
C ASP A 88 20.54 -6.84 12.51
N PRO A 89 20.12 -8.09 12.82
CA PRO A 89 19.53 -8.43 14.12
C PRO A 89 20.49 -8.25 15.32
N LYS A 90 21.79 -8.09 15.07
CA LYS A 90 22.79 -7.80 16.10
C LYS A 90 22.87 -6.31 16.46
N GLU A 91 22.36 -5.44 15.59
CA GLU A 91 22.23 -4.01 15.87
C GLU A 91 21.08 -3.80 16.87
N GLU A 92 21.26 -2.91 17.82
CA GLU A 92 20.24 -2.65 18.84
C GLU A 92 19.05 -1.89 18.25
N ALA A 93 17.84 -2.36 18.54
CA ALA A 93 16.61 -1.68 18.16
C ALA A 93 16.46 -0.34 18.91
N GLN A 94 15.90 0.67 18.26
CA GLN A 94 15.63 1.96 18.88
C GLN A 94 14.16 2.07 19.28
N HIS A 95 13.90 2.49 20.50
CA HIS A 95 12.58 2.82 21.01
C HIS A 95 12.45 4.34 21.13
N ILE A 96 11.70 4.96 20.23
CA ILE A 96 11.53 6.42 20.17
C ILE A 96 10.20 6.76 20.83
N SER A 97 10.24 7.46 21.97
CA SER A 97 9.06 7.91 22.67
C SER A 97 8.33 9.05 21.93
N TYR A 98 7.09 9.36 22.30
CA TYR A 98 6.37 10.52 21.72
C TYR A 98 7.09 11.83 22.01
N ASN A 99 7.72 11.99 23.19
CA ASN A 99 8.53 13.15 23.52
C ASN A 99 9.76 13.27 22.62
N GLU A 100 10.48 12.16 22.40
CA GLU A 100 11.63 12.13 21.51
C GLU A 100 11.23 12.35 20.04
N LEU A 101 10.12 11.74 19.61
CA LEU A 101 9.59 11.95 18.26
C LEU A 101 9.25 13.43 18.04
N TYR A 102 8.60 14.07 19.00
CA TYR A 102 8.34 15.51 18.95
C TYR A 102 9.63 16.32 18.79
N ALA A 103 10.63 16.06 19.62
CA ALA A 103 11.89 16.79 19.58
C ALA A 103 12.64 16.59 18.25
N ARG A 104 12.71 15.35 17.75
CA ARG A 104 13.35 15.03 16.46
C ARG A 104 12.61 15.68 15.28
N VAL A 105 11.28 15.63 15.26
CA VAL A 105 10.44 16.26 14.22
C VAL A 105 10.56 17.79 14.28
N ALA A 106 10.59 18.39 15.48
CA ALA A 106 10.74 19.83 15.63
C ALA A 106 12.11 20.31 15.11
N LYS A 107 13.19 19.60 15.45
CA LYS A 107 14.54 19.89 14.92
C LYS A 107 14.57 19.82 13.40
N PHE A 108 14.05 18.74 12.83
CA PHE A 108 14.04 18.56 11.37
C PHE A 108 13.16 19.61 10.67
N ALA A 109 12.02 19.98 11.24
CA ALA A 109 11.15 21.04 10.73
C ALA A 109 11.87 22.40 10.70
N ASN A 110 12.68 22.70 11.72
CA ASN A 110 13.52 23.89 11.74
C ASN A 110 14.60 23.82 10.66
N VAL A 111 15.30 22.70 10.52
CA VAL A 111 16.29 22.50 9.45
C VAL A 111 15.65 22.75 8.07
N LEU A 112 14.46 22.21 7.80
CA LEU A 112 13.79 22.45 6.52
C LEU A 112 13.51 23.93 6.27
N ARG A 113 13.02 24.66 7.29
CA ARG A 113 12.79 26.12 7.21
C ARG A 113 14.09 26.90 6.98
N ASP A 114 15.16 26.54 7.68
CA ASP A 114 16.48 27.19 7.55
C ASP A 114 17.10 26.93 6.17
N GLN A 115 16.78 25.78 5.55
CA GLN A 115 17.14 25.47 4.16
C GLN A 115 16.20 26.11 3.12
N GLY A 116 15.24 26.94 3.54
CA GLY A 116 14.36 27.72 2.66
C GLY A 116 13.07 27.03 2.23
N ILE A 117 12.74 25.85 2.78
CA ILE A 117 11.48 25.17 2.48
C ILE A 117 10.31 25.86 3.19
N LYS A 118 9.24 26.09 2.44
CA LYS A 118 8.04 26.81 2.86
C LYS A 118 6.78 25.94 2.66
N LYS A 119 5.67 26.38 3.25
CA LYS A 119 4.34 25.82 3.00
C LYS A 119 4.08 25.71 1.48
N GLY A 120 3.63 24.52 1.05
CA GLY A 120 3.34 24.23 -0.36
C GLY A 120 4.54 23.81 -1.21
N ASP A 121 5.79 23.97 -0.75
CA ASP A 121 6.95 23.44 -1.46
C ASP A 121 6.96 21.91 -1.43
N ARG A 122 7.43 21.27 -2.51
CA ARG A 122 7.52 19.81 -2.61
C ARG A 122 8.92 19.37 -2.25
N VAL A 123 8.98 18.34 -1.40
CA VAL A 123 10.21 17.71 -0.93
C VAL A 123 10.18 16.23 -1.33
N CYS A 124 11.16 15.80 -2.11
CA CYS A 124 11.36 14.39 -2.43
C CYS A 124 12.08 13.71 -1.27
N ILE A 125 11.54 12.58 -0.79
CA ILE A 125 12.15 11.77 0.25
C ILE A 125 12.48 10.41 -0.36
N TYR A 126 13.79 10.12 -0.46
CA TYR A 126 14.34 8.87 -0.99
C TYR A 126 15.25 8.25 0.06
N LEU A 127 14.63 7.66 1.09
CA LEU A 127 15.26 7.07 2.26
C LEU A 127 14.87 5.60 2.43
N PRO A 128 15.74 4.75 3.00
CA PRO A 128 15.34 3.42 3.43
C PRO A 128 14.42 3.49 4.66
N MET A 129 13.94 2.35 5.11
CA MET A 129 13.03 2.22 6.26
C MET A 129 13.77 2.48 7.59
N ILE A 130 14.27 3.69 7.78
CA ILE A 130 14.96 4.19 8.98
C ILE A 130 14.13 5.28 9.68
N PRO A 131 14.40 5.62 10.95
CA PRO A 131 13.63 6.64 11.67
C PRO A 131 13.56 8.00 10.94
N GLU A 132 14.63 8.37 10.26
CA GLU A 132 14.73 9.63 9.50
C GLU A 132 13.65 9.72 8.39
N LEU A 133 13.20 8.59 7.83
CA LEU A 133 12.11 8.57 6.86
C LEU A 133 10.80 9.07 7.48
N ALA A 134 10.40 8.49 8.60
CA ALA A 134 9.18 8.90 9.31
C ALA A 134 9.27 10.33 9.83
N ILE A 135 10.43 10.70 10.38
CA ILE A 135 10.68 12.03 10.94
C ILE A 135 10.65 13.09 9.84
N SER A 136 11.25 12.84 8.68
CA SER A 136 11.23 13.79 7.56
C SER A 136 9.83 14.03 6.99
N ILE A 137 9.01 12.98 6.89
CA ILE A 137 7.61 13.08 6.49
C ILE A 137 6.83 13.98 7.46
N LEU A 138 6.95 13.70 8.76
CA LEU A 138 6.27 14.48 9.79
C LEU A 138 6.80 15.91 9.88
N ALA A 139 8.09 16.14 9.64
CA ALA A 139 8.68 17.48 9.58
C ALA A 139 8.16 18.28 8.40
N CYS A 140 8.05 17.68 7.21
CA CYS A 140 7.39 18.31 6.06
C CYS A 140 5.94 18.69 6.38
N ALA A 141 5.17 17.75 6.89
CA ALA A 141 3.77 17.99 7.28
C ALA A 141 3.65 19.08 8.37
N ARG A 142 4.61 19.16 9.29
CA ARG A 142 4.61 20.17 10.36
C ARG A 142 4.77 21.59 9.86
N ILE A 143 5.57 21.81 8.83
CA ILE A 143 5.77 23.14 8.21
C ILE A 143 4.87 23.39 7.01
N GLY A 144 3.97 22.46 6.67
CA GLY A 144 3.07 22.56 5.52
C GLY A 144 3.74 22.32 4.17
N ALA A 145 4.93 21.74 4.13
CA ALA A 145 5.54 21.26 2.90
C ALA A 145 4.90 19.95 2.43
N VAL A 146 4.78 19.78 1.13
CA VAL A 146 4.20 18.59 0.51
C VAL A 146 5.29 17.54 0.31
N HIS A 147 5.20 16.42 1.01
CA HIS A 147 6.18 15.35 0.82
C HIS A 147 5.82 14.43 -0.36
N SER A 148 6.83 14.00 -1.09
CA SER A 148 6.75 12.99 -2.13
C SER A 148 7.77 11.90 -1.83
N VAL A 149 7.30 10.80 -1.24
CA VAL A 149 8.19 9.69 -0.88
C VAL A 149 8.36 8.79 -2.08
N VAL A 150 9.62 8.49 -2.38
CA VAL A 150 10.01 7.56 -3.45
C VAL A 150 10.65 6.33 -2.82
N PHE A 151 10.17 5.15 -3.17
CA PHE A 151 10.69 3.89 -2.66
C PHE A 151 12.19 3.76 -2.93
N ALA A 152 13.00 3.53 -1.88
CA ALA A 152 14.47 3.50 -1.93
C ALA A 152 15.07 2.35 -2.79
N GLY A 153 14.23 1.60 -3.44
CA GLY A 153 14.63 0.60 -4.43
C GLY A 153 14.49 1.05 -5.89
N PHE A 154 13.98 2.26 -6.17
CA PHE A 154 13.80 2.72 -7.55
C PHE A 154 15.12 3.18 -8.17
N SER A 155 15.19 3.13 -9.52
CA SER A 155 16.33 3.61 -10.30
C SER A 155 16.40 5.13 -10.33
N SER A 156 17.55 5.67 -10.72
CA SER A 156 17.80 7.11 -10.93
C SER A 156 16.77 7.76 -11.87
N SER A 157 16.41 7.08 -12.95
CA SER A 157 15.41 7.57 -13.92
C SER A 157 14.01 7.64 -13.29
N ALA A 158 13.64 6.68 -12.46
CA ALA A 158 12.36 6.68 -11.75
C ALA A 158 12.29 7.79 -10.68
N VAL A 159 13.39 8.04 -10.00
CA VAL A 159 13.54 9.16 -9.04
C VAL A 159 13.44 10.49 -9.76
N ALA A 160 14.21 10.69 -10.85
CA ALA A 160 14.20 11.92 -11.65
C ALA A 160 12.81 12.24 -12.21
N ALA A 161 12.10 11.23 -12.73
CA ALA A 161 10.76 11.43 -13.28
C ALA A 161 9.78 12.01 -12.23
N ARG A 162 9.85 11.52 -10.98
CA ARG A 162 8.98 11.99 -9.89
C ARG A 162 9.36 13.37 -9.38
N ILE A 163 10.67 13.64 -9.24
CA ILE A 163 11.18 14.96 -8.86
C ILE A 163 10.72 16.01 -9.86
N ASN A 164 10.86 15.74 -11.16
CA ASN A 164 10.50 16.68 -12.21
C ASN A 164 8.98 16.86 -12.35
N ASP A 165 8.19 15.80 -12.20
CA ASP A 165 6.73 15.89 -12.32
C ASP A 165 6.11 16.77 -11.23
N CYS A 166 6.60 16.71 -9.99
CA CYS A 166 6.12 17.57 -8.92
C CYS A 166 7.05 18.76 -8.58
N GLU A 167 8.09 18.98 -9.39
CA GLU A 167 9.02 20.12 -9.23
C GLU A 167 9.55 20.25 -7.81
N CYS A 168 10.13 19.17 -7.28
CA CYS A 168 10.70 19.18 -5.94
C CYS A 168 11.88 20.16 -5.84
N LYS A 169 11.91 20.94 -4.76
CA LYS A 169 13.01 21.87 -4.45
C LYS A 169 14.15 21.23 -3.67
N MET A 170 13.85 20.18 -2.93
CA MET A 170 14.81 19.50 -2.07
C MET A 170 14.66 17.98 -2.19
N VAL A 171 15.78 17.28 -2.02
CA VAL A 171 15.83 15.83 -1.84
C VAL A 171 16.39 15.52 -0.46
N ILE A 172 15.75 14.60 0.26
CA ILE A 172 16.26 14.00 1.49
C ILE A 172 16.59 12.56 1.16
N THR A 173 17.85 12.16 1.37
CA THR A 173 18.36 10.81 1.08
C THR A 173 19.33 10.34 2.16
N SER A 174 19.94 9.17 1.98
CA SER A 174 21.03 8.67 2.82
C SER A 174 22.25 8.29 1.99
N ASP A 175 23.38 8.10 2.68
CA ASP A 175 24.60 7.58 2.05
C ASP A 175 24.36 6.21 1.41
N GLY A 176 23.51 5.38 2.02
CA GLY A 176 23.13 4.10 1.48
C GLY A 176 21.99 3.43 2.25
N SER A 177 21.59 2.26 1.80
CA SER A 177 20.61 1.40 2.47
C SER A 177 21.11 -0.03 2.57
N TYR A 178 20.69 -0.74 3.62
CA TYR A 178 20.89 -2.17 3.73
C TYR A 178 19.74 -2.95 3.08
N ARG A 179 20.07 -4.05 2.39
CA ARG A 179 19.11 -5.05 1.94
C ARG A 179 19.71 -6.44 2.16
N GLY A 180 19.36 -7.06 3.28
CA GLY A 180 20.04 -8.26 3.74
C GLY A 180 21.53 -7.97 3.98
N ASN A 181 22.41 -8.71 3.33
CA ASN A 181 23.86 -8.53 3.45
C ASN A 181 24.47 -7.51 2.46
N LYS A 182 23.65 -6.82 1.68
CA LYS A 182 24.11 -5.86 0.67
C LYS A 182 23.87 -4.42 1.13
N ALA A 183 24.86 -3.55 0.92
CA ALA A 183 24.71 -2.10 0.98
C ALA A 183 24.48 -1.57 -0.44
N ILE A 184 23.51 -0.68 -0.59
CA ILE A 184 23.13 -0.03 -1.85
C ILE A 184 23.48 1.46 -1.72
N ASP A 185 24.20 2.01 -2.68
CA ASP A 185 24.54 3.44 -2.75
C ASP A 185 23.34 4.26 -3.18
N LEU A 186 22.58 4.81 -2.22
CA LEU A 186 21.42 5.65 -2.52
C LEU A 186 21.81 7.05 -2.99
N LYS A 187 22.88 7.61 -2.41
CA LYS A 187 23.35 8.95 -2.80
C LYS A 187 23.83 8.97 -4.25
N GLY A 188 24.51 7.92 -4.69
CA GLY A 188 24.93 7.78 -6.09
C GLY A 188 23.75 7.73 -7.05
N ILE A 189 22.68 7.01 -6.70
CA ILE A 189 21.42 6.98 -7.47
C ILE A 189 20.78 8.37 -7.53
N VAL A 190 20.76 9.11 -6.41
CA VAL A 190 20.24 10.48 -6.36
C VAL A 190 21.11 11.41 -7.21
N ASP A 191 22.42 11.32 -7.14
CA ASP A 191 23.32 12.18 -7.93
C ASP A 191 23.08 12.01 -9.43
N GLU A 192 22.95 10.78 -9.91
CA GLU A 192 22.61 10.49 -11.32
C GLU A 192 21.21 11.04 -11.68
N ALA A 193 20.22 10.90 -10.81
CA ALA A 193 18.89 11.46 -11.03
C ALA A 193 18.93 12.99 -11.16
N LEU A 194 19.71 13.64 -10.31
CA LEU A 194 19.79 15.10 -10.23
C LEU A 194 20.51 15.76 -11.42
N GLU A 195 21.19 15.01 -12.27
CA GLU A 195 21.69 15.54 -13.56
C GLU A 195 20.55 16.04 -14.45
N LYS A 196 19.33 15.55 -14.24
CA LYS A 196 18.12 15.86 -15.02
C LYS A 196 17.06 16.64 -14.21
N CYS A 197 17.37 17.08 -12.98
CA CYS A 197 16.40 17.70 -12.07
C CYS A 197 16.81 19.13 -11.70
N PRO A 198 16.55 20.13 -12.57
CA PRO A 198 17.02 21.49 -12.37
C PRO A 198 16.35 22.25 -11.22
N THR A 199 15.20 21.76 -10.69
CA THR A 199 14.46 22.41 -9.61
C THR A 199 15.04 22.13 -8.22
N VAL A 200 15.91 21.12 -8.10
CA VAL A 200 16.48 20.73 -6.81
C VAL A 200 17.65 21.62 -6.43
N GLU A 201 17.46 22.40 -5.38
CA GLU A 201 18.45 23.36 -4.87
C GLU A 201 19.32 22.76 -3.76
N LYS A 202 18.76 21.84 -2.96
CA LYS A 202 19.39 21.26 -1.77
C LYS A 202 19.17 19.75 -1.67
N VAL A 203 20.20 19.08 -1.13
CA VAL A 203 20.15 17.65 -0.79
C VAL A 203 20.60 17.47 0.64
N LEU A 204 19.76 16.87 1.48
CA LEU A 204 20.09 16.47 2.84
C LEU A 204 20.39 14.97 2.88
N VAL A 205 21.55 14.62 3.43
CA VAL A 205 22.05 13.23 3.44
C VAL A 205 22.13 12.69 4.85
N ALA A 206 21.31 11.70 5.16
CA ALA A 206 21.42 10.92 6.40
C ALA A 206 22.55 9.89 6.29
N LYS A 207 23.20 9.60 7.41
CA LYS A 207 24.26 8.61 7.47
C LYS A 207 23.70 7.28 7.96
N ARG A 208 23.80 6.22 7.15
CA ARG A 208 23.32 4.88 7.53
C ARG A 208 24.36 3.78 7.31
N THR A 209 24.97 3.71 6.15
CA THR A 209 25.83 2.59 5.76
C THR A 209 27.33 2.91 5.87
N ASN A 210 27.68 4.17 6.13
CA ASN A 210 29.03 4.71 6.04
C ASN A 210 29.67 4.54 4.64
N THR A 211 28.84 4.45 3.61
CA THR A 211 29.29 4.44 2.21
C THR A 211 29.98 5.77 1.91
N ASN A 212 31.14 5.71 1.25
CA ASN A 212 31.81 6.92 0.80
C ASN A 212 31.05 7.53 -0.39
N VAL A 213 30.45 8.70 -0.18
CA VAL A 213 29.62 9.38 -1.18
C VAL A 213 30.19 10.72 -1.57
N ASN A 214 29.91 11.14 -2.79
CA ASN A 214 30.26 12.46 -3.26
C ASN A 214 29.30 13.51 -2.67
N MET A 215 29.84 14.57 -2.07
CA MET A 215 29.07 15.69 -1.52
C MET A 215 29.34 16.96 -2.33
N LYS A 216 28.40 17.32 -3.22
CA LYS A 216 28.52 18.51 -4.08
C LYS A 216 28.41 19.79 -3.25
N ALA A 217 29.47 20.55 -3.19
CA ALA A 217 29.53 21.81 -2.43
C ALA A 217 28.41 22.78 -2.84
N GLY A 218 27.79 23.44 -1.84
CA GLY A 218 26.69 24.40 -2.06
C GLY A 218 25.29 23.74 -2.22
N ARG A 219 25.23 22.45 -2.60
CA ARG A 219 23.99 21.71 -2.76
C ARG A 219 23.77 20.69 -1.62
N ASP A 220 24.77 19.88 -1.33
CA ASP A 220 24.66 18.70 -0.45
C ASP A 220 25.14 19.01 0.96
N GLN A 221 24.40 18.55 1.97
CA GLN A 221 24.74 18.70 3.38
C GLN A 221 24.44 17.42 4.14
N TRP A 222 25.32 17.05 5.07
CA TRP A 222 25.03 16.01 6.03
C TRP A 222 23.89 16.46 6.96
N LEU A 223 22.93 15.59 7.18
CA LEU A 223 21.74 15.90 7.98
C LEU A 223 22.07 16.06 9.46
N GLN A 224 22.90 15.17 10.04
CA GLN A 224 23.13 15.11 11.48
C GLN A 224 23.69 16.41 12.07
N PRO A 225 24.72 17.08 11.51
CA PRO A 225 25.20 18.35 12.02
C PRO A 225 24.13 19.43 12.07
N LEU A 226 23.23 19.48 11.06
CA LEU A 226 22.13 20.45 11.03
C LEU A 226 21.11 20.17 12.15
N LEU A 227 20.83 18.88 12.43
CA LEU A 227 19.93 18.48 13.51
C LEU A 227 20.53 18.78 14.89
N ASP A 228 21.85 18.63 15.06
CA ASP A 228 22.53 18.92 16.32
C ASP A 228 22.41 20.39 16.73
N ASP A 229 22.53 21.29 15.77
CA ASP A 229 22.42 22.73 15.96
C ASP A 229 20.97 23.24 16.05
N ALA A 230 19.99 22.48 15.60
CA ALA A 230 18.60 22.90 15.53
C ALA A 230 17.88 22.88 16.88
N MET A 231 16.98 23.83 17.11
CA MET A 231 16.11 23.86 18.29
C MET A 231 15.14 22.67 18.27
N ASN A 232 14.90 22.08 19.44
CA ASN A 232 14.00 20.94 19.63
C ASN A 232 12.53 21.32 19.85
N THR A 233 12.17 22.56 19.56
CA THR A 233 10.79 23.09 19.58
C THR A 233 10.47 23.75 18.26
N ASN A 234 9.26 23.55 17.78
CA ASN A 234 8.78 24.16 16.53
C ASN A 234 7.28 24.37 16.60
N VAL A 235 6.82 25.53 16.15
CA VAL A 235 5.39 25.81 16.01
C VAL A 235 4.90 25.22 14.68
N ALA A 236 3.89 24.34 14.79
CA ALA A 236 3.30 23.71 13.61
C ALA A 236 2.55 24.74 12.77
N GLU A 237 2.71 24.68 11.45
CA GLU A 237 2.03 25.56 10.48
C GLU A 237 0.51 25.35 10.55
N ILE A 238 -0.24 26.42 10.40
CA ILE A 238 -1.71 26.34 10.30
C ILE A 238 -2.07 26.01 8.86
N MET A 239 -2.63 24.82 8.67
CA MET A 239 -3.03 24.30 7.38
C MET A 239 -4.53 24.42 7.17
N ASP A 240 -4.96 24.69 5.94
CA ASP A 240 -6.32 24.47 5.51
C ASP A 240 -6.63 22.96 5.41
N ALA A 241 -7.89 22.60 5.62
CA ALA A 241 -8.33 21.19 5.52
C ALA A 241 -7.97 20.53 4.18
N GLU A 242 -8.04 21.30 3.10
CA GLU A 242 -7.76 20.85 1.73
C GLU A 242 -6.34 21.19 1.24
N ASP A 243 -5.47 21.73 2.09
CA ASP A 243 -4.06 21.85 1.73
C ASP A 243 -3.46 20.47 1.43
N PRO A 244 -2.70 20.31 0.32
CA PRO A 244 -2.02 19.07 -0.02
C PRO A 244 -1.08 18.63 1.10
N LEU A 245 -1.17 17.36 1.47
CA LEU A 245 -0.30 16.72 2.45
C LEU A 245 0.85 16.01 1.76
N PHE A 246 0.53 15.19 0.77
CA PHE A 246 1.53 14.45 -0.01
C PHE A 246 1.09 14.17 -1.44
N ILE A 247 2.10 13.86 -2.26
CA ILE A 247 1.95 13.34 -3.62
C ILE A 247 2.59 11.97 -3.64
N LEU A 248 1.80 10.92 -3.94
CA LEU A 248 2.32 9.57 -4.02
C LEU A 248 2.08 8.97 -5.41
N TYR A 249 3.16 8.49 -6.03
CA TYR A 249 3.15 8.04 -7.41
C TYR A 249 2.74 6.58 -7.55
N THR A 250 1.76 6.33 -8.42
CA THR A 250 1.36 4.98 -8.84
C THR A 250 1.77 4.72 -10.28
N SER A 251 1.94 3.43 -10.64
CA SER A 251 2.17 3.03 -12.03
C SER A 251 0.92 3.33 -12.87
N GLY A 252 1.10 4.06 -13.96
CA GLY A 252 0.03 4.29 -14.94
C GLY A 252 0.00 3.20 -16.01
N SER A 253 -1.18 2.85 -16.50
CA SER A 253 -1.35 1.97 -17.68
C SER A 253 -0.67 2.54 -18.94
N THR A 254 -0.51 3.86 -19.02
CA THR A 254 0.13 4.57 -20.14
C THR A 254 1.65 4.75 -19.98
N GLY A 255 2.27 4.20 -18.93
CA GLY A 255 3.71 4.33 -18.68
C GLY A 255 4.13 5.57 -17.88
N LYS A 256 3.42 6.71 -17.97
CA LYS A 256 3.70 7.88 -17.13
C LYS A 256 3.13 7.68 -15.73
N PRO A 257 3.92 7.79 -14.65
CA PRO A 257 3.43 7.69 -13.28
C PRO A 257 2.32 8.72 -12.99
N LYS A 258 1.37 8.37 -12.11
CA LYS A 258 0.30 9.26 -11.65
C LYS A 258 0.62 9.72 -10.23
N GLY A 259 0.88 11.00 -10.04
CA GLY A 259 1.08 11.62 -8.72
C GLY A 259 -0.26 11.84 -8.02
N MET A 260 -0.71 10.91 -7.19
CA MET A 260 -1.97 11.03 -6.45
C MET A 260 -1.83 12.04 -5.33
N VAL A 261 -2.71 13.04 -5.30
CA VAL A 261 -2.72 14.11 -4.30
C VAL A 261 -3.69 13.80 -3.18
N HIS A 262 -3.18 13.72 -1.96
CA HIS A 262 -3.99 13.63 -0.76
C HIS A 262 -3.91 14.92 0.07
N THR A 263 -5.06 15.35 0.61
CA THR A 263 -5.18 16.55 1.44
C THR A 263 -5.25 16.21 2.92
N THR A 264 -5.04 17.19 3.79
CA THR A 264 -4.72 16.97 5.20
C THR A 264 -5.88 16.40 6.01
N ALA A 265 -7.04 17.06 6.02
CA ALA A 265 -8.08 16.76 7.00
C ALA A 265 -8.84 15.46 6.74
N GLY A 266 -9.32 15.27 5.52
CA GLY A 266 -10.09 14.07 5.17
C GLY A 266 -9.25 12.80 5.30
N TYR A 267 -8.00 12.85 4.85
CA TYR A 267 -7.06 11.74 5.01
C TYR A 267 -6.78 11.42 6.48
N MET A 268 -6.54 12.44 7.31
CA MET A 268 -6.35 12.29 8.76
C MET A 268 -7.51 11.55 9.42
N VAL A 269 -8.73 12.02 9.21
CA VAL A 269 -9.94 11.48 9.86
C VAL A 269 -10.18 10.02 9.44
N TYR A 270 -10.07 9.74 8.14
CA TYR A 270 -10.39 8.42 7.61
C TYR A 270 -9.34 7.36 7.96
N THR A 271 -8.05 7.67 7.81
CA THR A 271 -6.97 6.72 8.14
C THR A 271 -6.94 6.38 9.63
N ALA A 272 -7.16 7.36 10.50
CA ALA A 272 -7.25 7.11 11.93
C ALA A 272 -8.46 6.22 12.30
N TYR A 273 -9.63 6.51 11.71
CA TYR A 273 -10.85 5.74 11.92
C TYR A 273 -10.72 4.29 11.47
N THR A 274 -10.18 4.07 10.27
CA THR A 274 -10.02 2.73 9.71
C THR A 274 -8.96 1.92 10.44
N PHE A 275 -7.82 2.52 10.81
CA PHE A 275 -6.82 1.87 11.65
C PHE A 275 -7.42 1.35 12.97
N LYS A 276 -8.14 2.22 13.70
CA LYS A 276 -8.74 1.86 14.99
C LYS A 276 -9.69 0.67 14.89
N ASN A 277 -10.51 0.63 13.84
CA ASN A 277 -11.58 -0.35 13.72
C ASN A 277 -11.17 -1.65 13.02
N VAL A 278 -10.38 -1.57 11.95
CA VAL A 278 -9.96 -2.77 11.21
C VAL A 278 -9.09 -3.66 12.08
N PHE A 279 -8.11 -3.06 12.78
CA PHE A 279 -7.16 -3.81 13.60
C PHE A 279 -7.60 -3.94 15.07
N SER A 280 -8.79 -3.44 15.43
CA SER A 280 -9.29 -3.42 16.81
C SER A 280 -8.25 -2.90 17.81
N TYR A 281 -7.51 -1.85 17.41
CA TYR A 281 -6.39 -1.31 18.17
C TYR A 281 -6.79 -0.88 19.60
N GLU A 282 -6.01 -1.28 20.59
CA GLU A 282 -6.10 -0.87 21.99
C GLU A 282 -4.80 -0.17 22.45
N GLU A 283 -4.87 0.53 23.60
CA GLU A 283 -3.81 1.44 24.07
C GLU A 283 -2.40 0.83 24.16
N ASN A 284 -2.31 -0.44 24.57
CA ASN A 284 -1.01 -1.12 24.79
C ASN A 284 -0.61 -2.03 23.62
N ASP A 285 -1.33 -1.96 22.52
CA ASP A 285 -1.01 -2.76 21.35
C ASP A 285 0.21 -2.23 20.61
N ILE A 286 0.99 -3.13 20.04
CA ILE A 286 2.14 -2.84 19.18
C ILE A 286 1.79 -3.31 17.77
N PHE A 287 1.70 -2.35 16.87
CA PHE A 287 1.33 -2.59 15.48
C PHE A 287 2.57 -2.68 14.59
N TRP A 288 2.63 -3.70 13.76
CA TRP A 288 3.67 -3.85 12.76
C TRP A 288 3.08 -4.12 11.38
N CYS A 289 3.36 -3.22 10.45
CA CYS A 289 3.12 -3.40 9.03
C CYS A 289 4.46 -3.55 8.31
N THR A 290 4.61 -4.59 7.48
CA THR A 290 5.86 -4.89 6.77
C THR A 290 6.00 -4.17 5.43
N ALA A 291 5.05 -3.32 5.07
CA ALA A 291 5.15 -2.49 3.87
C ALA A 291 6.26 -1.45 3.99
N ASP A 292 6.69 -0.92 2.87
CA ASP A 292 7.57 0.26 2.83
C ASP A 292 6.73 1.55 2.85
N ILE A 293 7.23 2.58 3.54
CA ILE A 293 6.55 3.89 3.60
C ILE A 293 6.53 4.58 2.23
N GLY A 294 7.36 4.20 1.29
CA GLY A 294 7.28 4.62 -0.12
C GLY A 294 5.98 4.22 -0.84
N TRP A 295 5.12 3.40 -0.20
CA TRP A 295 3.79 3.03 -0.67
C TRP A 295 2.70 3.60 0.23
N ILE A 296 1.47 3.69 -0.29
CA ILE A 296 0.34 4.21 0.49
C ILE A 296 0.09 3.40 1.76
N THR A 297 0.35 2.10 1.75
CA THR A 297 0.20 1.25 2.94
C THR A 297 1.10 1.71 4.08
N GLY A 298 2.34 2.05 3.78
CA GLY A 298 3.25 2.59 4.77
C GLY A 298 2.85 3.98 5.28
N HIS A 299 2.44 4.88 4.37
CA HIS A 299 1.91 6.19 4.78
C HIS A 299 0.74 6.05 5.74
N SER A 300 -0.28 5.29 5.36
CA SER A 300 -1.54 5.20 6.09
C SER A 300 -1.45 4.30 7.33
N TYR A 301 -0.69 3.19 7.29
CA TYR A 301 -0.75 2.17 8.34
C TYR A 301 0.61 1.78 8.95
N ILE A 302 1.72 2.45 8.61
CA ILE A 302 2.92 2.48 9.44
C ILE A 302 2.99 3.82 10.19
N LEU A 303 2.67 4.91 9.50
CA LEU A 303 2.92 6.25 10.03
C LEU A 303 1.64 6.93 10.55
N TYR A 304 0.77 7.44 9.65
CA TYR A 304 -0.32 8.33 10.04
C TYR A 304 -1.39 7.65 10.89
N GLY A 305 -1.98 6.54 10.45
CA GLY A 305 -3.05 5.85 11.17
C GLY A 305 -2.68 5.44 12.59
N PRO A 306 -1.54 4.76 12.80
CA PRO A 306 -1.06 4.44 14.14
C PRO A 306 -0.80 5.67 15.01
N LEU A 307 -0.02 6.65 14.54
CA LEU A 307 0.33 7.83 15.33
C LEU A 307 -0.88 8.71 15.67
N LEU A 308 -1.85 8.82 14.75
CA LEU A 308 -3.12 9.50 15.02
C LEU A 308 -3.92 8.85 16.16
N ASN A 309 -3.72 7.57 16.42
CA ASN A 309 -4.36 6.85 17.53
C ASN A 309 -3.46 6.76 18.79
N GLY A 310 -2.28 7.36 18.79
CA GLY A 310 -1.34 7.27 19.90
C GLY A 310 -0.75 5.87 20.07
N ALA A 311 -0.64 5.13 18.96
CA ALA A 311 -0.13 3.75 18.95
C ALA A 311 1.39 3.68 18.95
N THR A 312 1.92 2.50 19.29
CA THR A 312 3.29 2.11 19.01
C THR A 312 3.32 1.39 17.66
N THR A 313 4.16 1.84 16.73
CA THR A 313 4.34 1.24 15.41
C THR A 313 5.78 0.80 15.20
N VAL A 314 5.98 -0.31 14.46
CA VAL A 314 7.31 -0.83 14.14
C VAL A 314 7.70 -0.39 12.72
N ILE A 315 8.90 0.18 12.59
CA ILE A 315 9.59 0.43 11.32
C ILE A 315 10.70 -0.61 11.21
N PHE A 316 10.65 -1.43 10.17
CA PHE A 316 11.58 -2.52 9.94
C PHE A 316 12.40 -2.27 8.67
N GLU A 317 13.73 -2.16 8.83
CA GLU A 317 14.65 -1.93 7.71
C GLU A 317 14.96 -3.19 6.91
N GLY A 318 14.80 -4.37 7.54
CA GLY A 318 15.24 -5.65 6.99
C GLY A 318 14.32 -6.26 5.93
N VAL A 319 14.65 -7.47 5.56
CA VAL A 319 13.85 -8.32 4.66
C VAL A 319 13.49 -9.64 5.36
N PRO A 320 12.40 -10.33 4.96
CA PRO A 320 11.93 -11.53 5.67
C PRO A 320 12.90 -12.71 5.65
N SER A 321 13.87 -12.71 4.71
CA SER A 321 14.83 -13.77 4.48
C SER A 321 16.24 -13.50 5.03
N TYR A 322 16.46 -12.44 5.80
CA TYR A 322 17.76 -12.11 6.35
C TYR A 322 17.72 -11.94 7.88
N PRO A 323 18.59 -12.61 8.63
CA PRO A 323 19.64 -13.56 8.20
C PRO A 323 19.09 -14.89 7.70
N ASP A 324 17.89 -15.25 8.08
CA ASP A 324 17.15 -16.42 7.61
C ASP A 324 15.62 -16.16 7.65
N PHE A 325 14.81 -17.13 7.25
CA PHE A 325 13.36 -17.00 7.15
C PHE A 325 12.60 -16.98 8.48
N SER A 326 13.31 -17.00 9.61
CA SER A 326 12.72 -16.78 10.93
C SER A 326 12.60 -15.30 11.30
N ARG A 327 13.17 -14.39 10.52
CA ARG A 327 13.33 -12.98 10.87
C ARG A 327 12.03 -12.27 11.26
N PHE A 328 10.94 -12.50 10.57
CA PHE A 328 9.65 -11.89 10.92
C PHE A 328 9.13 -12.37 12.28
N TRP A 329 9.29 -13.64 12.54
CA TRP A 329 8.83 -14.27 13.79
C TRP A 329 9.66 -13.83 14.98
N GLU A 330 10.97 -13.67 14.78
CA GLU A 330 11.87 -13.10 15.75
C GLU A 330 11.47 -11.65 16.13
N VAL A 331 11.18 -10.81 15.15
CA VAL A 331 10.73 -9.42 15.37
C VAL A 331 9.41 -9.37 16.15
N ILE A 332 8.45 -10.24 15.81
CA ILE A 332 7.17 -10.35 16.53
C ILE A 332 7.41 -10.69 18.00
N GLU A 333 8.22 -11.71 18.29
CA GLU A 333 8.53 -12.12 19.66
C GLU A 333 9.36 -11.08 20.41
N LYS A 334 10.40 -10.53 19.78
CA LYS A 334 11.29 -9.51 20.39
C LYS A 334 10.50 -8.29 20.85
N HIS A 335 9.58 -7.81 20.03
CA HIS A 335 8.82 -6.59 20.31
C HIS A 335 7.40 -6.84 20.83
N GLN A 336 7.01 -8.09 21.03
CA GLN A 336 5.66 -8.46 21.49
C GLN A 336 4.57 -7.83 20.61
N VAL A 337 4.74 -7.94 19.28
CA VAL A 337 3.80 -7.41 18.29
C VAL A 337 2.41 -8.03 18.48
N THR A 338 1.39 -7.18 18.51
CA THR A 338 0.00 -7.61 18.72
C THR A 338 -0.84 -7.62 17.45
N GLN A 339 -0.56 -6.71 16.51
CA GLN A 339 -1.16 -6.71 15.18
C GLN A 339 -0.06 -6.80 14.11
N PHE A 340 -0.15 -7.80 13.26
CA PHE A 340 0.81 -8.05 12.19
C PHE A 340 0.13 -7.93 10.82
N TYR A 341 0.60 -7.02 9.97
CA TYR A 341 -0.01 -6.67 8.69
C TYR A 341 1.02 -6.76 7.57
N THR A 342 0.80 -7.67 6.61
CA THR A 342 1.80 -7.98 5.57
C THR A 342 1.15 -8.28 4.21
N ALA A 343 1.97 -8.44 3.18
CA ALA A 343 1.49 -8.74 1.83
C ALA A 343 1.39 -10.27 1.59
N PRO A 344 0.41 -10.74 0.80
CA PRO A 344 0.31 -12.14 0.38
C PRO A 344 1.57 -12.70 -0.26
N THR A 345 2.30 -11.88 -1.03
CA THR A 345 3.60 -12.28 -1.61
C THR A 345 4.62 -12.67 -0.52
N ALA A 346 4.68 -11.93 0.60
CA ALA A 346 5.56 -12.30 1.71
C ALA A 346 5.08 -13.60 2.39
N ILE A 347 3.77 -13.74 2.59
CA ILE A 347 3.17 -14.96 3.16
C ILE A 347 3.50 -16.17 2.30
N ARG A 348 3.28 -16.09 0.98
CA ARG A 348 3.60 -17.19 0.05
C ARG A 348 5.10 -17.54 0.03
N ALA A 349 5.96 -16.53 0.10
CA ALA A 349 7.42 -16.76 0.14
C ALA A 349 7.82 -17.52 1.42
N LEU A 350 7.27 -17.12 2.57
CA LEU A 350 7.54 -17.78 3.85
C LEU A 350 6.88 -19.16 3.95
N ALA A 351 5.71 -19.35 3.33
CA ALA A 351 5.01 -20.64 3.31
C ALA A 351 5.73 -21.73 2.49
N LYS A 352 6.63 -21.35 1.59
CA LYS A 352 7.47 -22.31 0.84
C LYS A 352 8.61 -22.89 1.67
N GLU A 353 8.96 -22.22 2.75
CA GLU A 353 10.08 -22.59 3.60
C GLU A 353 9.66 -23.59 4.69
N SER A 354 10.64 -24.19 5.37
CA SER A 354 10.35 -25.12 6.48
C SER A 354 9.50 -24.45 7.56
N LEU A 355 8.49 -25.15 8.04
CA LEU A 355 7.69 -24.73 9.19
C LEU A 355 8.51 -24.54 10.46
N ASP A 356 9.70 -25.13 10.56
CA ASP A 356 10.61 -24.93 11.70
C ASP A 356 10.94 -23.45 11.92
N TYR A 357 10.99 -22.64 10.86
CA TYR A 357 11.26 -21.22 10.98
C TYR A 357 10.19 -20.48 11.79
N VAL A 358 8.93 -20.77 11.57
CA VAL A 358 7.82 -20.12 12.31
C VAL A 358 7.58 -20.80 13.64
N GLN A 359 7.71 -22.14 13.75
CA GLN A 359 7.40 -22.93 14.95
C GLN A 359 8.40 -22.73 16.10
N LYS A 360 9.60 -22.17 15.83
CA LYS A 360 10.56 -21.77 16.86
C LYS A 360 10.00 -20.70 17.80
N PHE A 361 8.99 -19.94 17.35
CA PHE A 361 8.44 -18.80 18.06
C PHE A 361 6.98 -19.04 18.42
N PRO A 362 6.59 -18.86 19.68
CA PRO A 362 5.21 -19.15 20.12
C PRO A 362 4.18 -18.16 19.60
N LEU A 363 4.59 -16.95 19.15
CA LEU A 363 3.75 -15.87 18.59
C LEU A 363 2.50 -15.55 19.43
N GLN A 364 2.58 -15.74 20.76
CA GLN A 364 1.42 -15.60 21.65
C GLN A 364 0.94 -14.16 21.82
N SER A 365 1.79 -13.17 21.54
CA SER A 365 1.44 -11.76 21.57
C SER A 365 0.44 -11.37 20.48
N LEU A 366 0.41 -12.10 19.36
CA LEU A 366 -0.46 -11.79 18.23
C LEU A 366 -1.94 -11.90 18.60
N LYS A 367 -2.69 -10.85 18.27
CA LYS A 367 -4.14 -10.74 18.41
C LYS A 367 -4.84 -10.66 17.06
N VAL A 368 -4.24 -9.97 16.08
CA VAL A 368 -4.78 -9.76 14.74
C VAL A 368 -3.67 -9.95 13.72
N ILE A 369 -3.98 -10.64 12.63
CA ILE A 369 -3.11 -10.74 11.47
C ILE A 369 -3.86 -10.20 10.24
N GLY A 370 -3.16 -9.55 9.33
CA GLY A 370 -3.80 -8.90 8.20
C GLY A 370 -3.03 -9.03 6.89
N SER A 371 -3.76 -8.90 5.79
CA SER A 371 -3.29 -9.01 4.42
C SER A 371 -3.59 -7.75 3.62
N VAL A 372 -2.65 -7.33 2.75
CA VAL A 372 -2.75 -6.09 1.97
C VAL A 372 -1.97 -6.15 0.64
N GLY A 373 -2.47 -5.39 -0.33
CA GLY A 373 -1.75 -5.05 -1.57
C GLY A 373 -2.12 -5.88 -2.78
N GLU A 374 -2.57 -7.10 -2.57
CA GLU A 374 -3.08 -8.01 -3.60
C GLU A 374 -4.09 -8.99 -2.98
N PRO A 375 -4.96 -9.65 -3.76
CA PRO A 375 -5.80 -10.72 -3.25
C PRO A 375 -4.94 -11.86 -2.66
N ILE A 376 -5.32 -12.36 -1.49
CA ILE A 376 -4.70 -13.54 -0.90
C ILE A 376 -5.41 -14.80 -1.42
N ASN A 377 -4.64 -15.79 -1.90
CA ASN A 377 -5.19 -17.09 -2.28
C ASN A 377 -5.49 -17.95 -1.04
N GLU A 378 -6.34 -18.94 -1.21
CA GLU A 378 -6.87 -19.74 -0.12
C GLU A 378 -5.79 -20.53 0.64
N GLU A 379 -4.83 -21.13 -0.08
CA GLU A 379 -3.70 -21.85 0.52
C GLU A 379 -2.86 -20.94 1.43
N ALA A 380 -2.50 -19.76 0.96
CA ALA A 380 -1.73 -18.78 1.74
C ALA A 380 -2.54 -18.25 2.93
N TRP A 381 -3.85 -18.05 2.75
CA TRP A 381 -4.73 -17.64 3.84
C TRP A 381 -4.78 -18.68 4.95
N HIS A 382 -4.95 -19.96 4.62
CA HIS A 382 -4.96 -21.06 5.59
C HIS A 382 -3.61 -21.23 6.27
N TRP A 383 -2.51 -21.20 5.51
CA TRP A 383 -1.17 -21.26 6.11
C TRP A 383 -0.95 -20.12 7.12
N TYR A 384 -1.33 -18.90 6.75
CA TYR A 384 -1.20 -17.71 7.59
C TYR A 384 -2.06 -17.80 8.85
N ASN A 385 -3.32 -18.21 8.70
CA ASN A 385 -4.24 -18.42 9.81
C ASN A 385 -3.75 -19.53 10.76
N ASP A 386 -3.27 -20.65 10.22
CA ASP A 386 -2.97 -21.84 11.00
C ASP A 386 -1.62 -21.73 11.73
N HIS A 387 -0.59 -21.28 11.03
CA HIS A 387 0.79 -21.29 11.54
C HIS A 387 1.22 -19.97 12.17
N VAL A 388 0.67 -18.84 11.73
CA VAL A 388 1.00 -17.52 12.30
C VAL A 388 -0.10 -17.07 13.28
N GLY A 389 -1.35 -17.11 12.86
CA GLY A 389 -2.51 -16.72 13.68
C GLY A 389 -2.91 -17.75 14.73
N GLY A 390 -2.40 -18.98 14.66
CA GLY A 390 -2.73 -20.08 15.57
C GLY A 390 -4.22 -20.40 15.62
N LYS A 391 -4.96 -20.16 14.54
CA LYS A 391 -6.43 -20.31 14.39
C LYS A 391 -7.27 -19.45 15.36
N LYS A 392 -6.63 -18.55 16.08
CA LYS A 392 -7.28 -17.65 17.08
C LYS A 392 -7.29 -16.19 16.67
N CYS A 393 -6.34 -15.77 15.84
CA CYS A 393 -6.27 -14.39 15.35
C CYS A 393 -7.17 -14.22 14.13
N PRO A 394 -8.10 -13.25 14.11
CA PRO A 394 -8.83 -12.93 12.89
C PRO A 394 -7.86 -12.47 11.80
N VAL A 395 -8.07 -12.98 10.57
CA VAL A 395 -7.34 -12.55 9.37
C VAL A 395 -8.11 -11.40 8.73
N VAL A 396 -7.62 -10.18 8.86
CA VAL A 396 -8.22 -9.02 8.19
C VAL A 396 -7.61 -8.87 6.79
N ASP A 397 -8.33 -9.36 5.78
CA ASP A 397 -7.96 -9.19 4.37
C ASP A 397 -8.54 -7.88 3.86
N THR A 398 -7.67 -6.92 3.50
CA THR A 398 -8.07 -5.54 3.26
C THR A 398 -8.00 -5.20 1.78
N TRP A 399 -9.09 -4.62 1.25
CA TRP A 399 -9.07 -4.05 -0.09
C TRP A 399 -9.14 -2.53 -0.04
N TRP A 400 -8.22 -1.89 -0.73
CA TRP A 400 -8.09 -0.44 -0.93
C TRP A 400 -6.97 -0.11 -1.91
N GLN A 401 -6.80 1.17 -2.22
CA GLN A 401 -5.89 1.64 -3.26
C GLN A 401 -5.14 2.90 -2.79
N THR A 402 -4.08 3.30 -3.50
CA THR A 402 -3.42 4.59 -3.27
C THR A 402 -4.43 5.73 -3.39
N GLU A 403 -5.28 5.65 -4.39
CA GLU A 403 -6.36 6.59 -4.68
C GLU A 403 -7.38 6.73 -3.56
N THR A 404 -7.58 5.68 -2.78
CA THR A 404 -8.56 5.70 -1.68
C THR A 404 -7.99 6.25 -0.37
N GLY A 405 -6.67 6.26 -0.21
CA GLY A 405 -5.97 6.77 0.97
C GLY A 405 -6.12 5.93 2.24
N GLY A 406 -7.12 5.07 2.31
CA GLY A 406 -7.38 4.16 3.43
C GLY A 406 -8.23 2.97 3.04
N ILE A 407 -8.36 1.99 3.96
CA ILE A 407 -9.07 0.73 3.76
C ILE A 407 -10.56 0.98 3.48
N MET A 408 -11.09 0.31 2.46
CA MET A 408 -12.47 0.48 1.98
C MET A 408 -13.37 -0.70 2.34
N ILE A 409 -12.88 -1.92 2.09
CA ILE A 409 -13.60 -3.17 2.35
C ILE A 409 -12.66 -4.07 3.14
N SER A 410 -13.10 -4.57 4.29
CA SER A 410 -12.29 -5.42 5.17
C SER A 410 -13.15 -6.02 6.27
N PRO A 411 -12.82 -7.21 6.77
CA PRO A 411 -13.28 -7.62 8.08
C PRO A 411 -12.82 -6.61 9.14
N LEU A 412 -13.62 -6.42 10.18
CA LEU A 412 -13.22 -5.73 11.41
C LEU A 412 -12.86 -6.80 12.43
N ALA A 413 -11.61 -6.80 12.90
CA ALA A 413 -11.12 -7.80 13.84
C ALA A 413 -12.03 -7.93 15.07
N PHE A 414 -12.45 -9.15 15.39
CA PHE A 414 -13.37 -9.52 16.49
C PHE A 414 -14.80 -8.97 16.36
N VAL A 415 -15.14 -8.30 15.28
CA VAL A 415 -16.45 -7.66 15.07
C VAL A 415 -17.22 -8.35 13.94
N THR A 416 -16.60 -8.51 12.79
CA THR A 416 -17.23 -9.13 11.61
C THR A 416 -16.58 -10.48 11.30
N PRO A 417 -17.33 -11.45 10.73
CA PRO A 417 -16.74 -12.71 10.31
C PRO A 417 -15.62 -12.53 9.27
N THR A 418 -14.61 -13.38 9.35
CA THR A 418 -13.58 -13.52 8.33
C THR A 418 -13.87 -14.71 7.44
N LYS A 419 -13.59 -14.62 6.14
CA LYS A 419 -13.79 -15.69 5.16
C LYS A 419 -12.55 -15.73 4.26
N PRO A 420 -11.95 -16.91 4.03
CA PRO A 420 -10.80 -17.04 3.14
C PRO A 420 -11.03 -16.35 1.80
N THR A 421 -10.07 -15.57 1.32
CA THR A 421 -10.08 -14.84 0.04
C THR A 421 -11.07 -13.68 -0.08
N TYR A 422 -11.84 -13.37 0.98
CA TYR A 422 -12.83 -12.29 0.95
C TYR A 422 -12.38 -11.07 1.75
N ALA A 423 -12.44 -9.91 1.12
CA ALA A 423 -12.34 -8.62 1.82
C ALA A 423 -13.59 -8.33 2.67
N SER A 424 -14.62 -9.14 2.58
CA SER A 424 -15.87 -9.15 3.39
C SER A 424 -16.76 -7.93 3.19
N LEU A 425 -16.90 -7.08 4.20
CA LEU A 425 -17.90 -6.01 4.28
C LEU A 425 -17.29 -4.63 4.08
N PRO A 426 -18.03 -3.68 3.48
CA PRO A 426 -17.58 -2.31 3.33
C PRO A 426 -17.47 -1.60 4.69
N LEU A 427 -16.46 -0.76 4.86
CA LEU A 427 -16.34 0.07 6.06
C LEU A 427 -17.43 1.17 6.09
N PRO A 428 -17.79 1.70 7.28
CA PRO A 428 -18.75 2.79 7.37
C PRO A 428 -18.38 3.99 6.49
N GLY A 429 -19.36 4.47 5.72
CA GLY A 429 -19.20 5.54 4.74
C GLY A 429 -18.91 5.04 3.32
N ILE A 430 -18.55 3.78 3.14
CA ILE A 430 -18.23 3.21 1.82
C ILE A 430 -19.46 2.55 1.23
N GLN A 431 -19.82 2.94 0.01
CA GLN A 431 -21.00 2.45 -0.71
C GLN A 431 -20.57 1.74 -2.01
N PRO A 432 -20.08 0.48 -1.92
CA PRO A 432 -19.68 -0.27 -3.11
C PRO A 432 -20.90 -0.71 -3.92
N VAL A 433 -20.72 -0.77 -5.23
CA VAL A 433 -21.70 -1.26 -6.19
C VAL A 433 -20.99 -2.03 -7.29
N LEU A 434 -21.63 -3.09 -7.78
CA LEU A 434 -21.15 -3.84 -8.93
C LEU A 434 -21.87 -3.35 -10.18
N MET A 435 -21.11 -3.13 -11.26
CA MET A 435 -21.61 -2.61 -12.53
C MET A 435 -21.43 -3.66 -13.62
N ASP A 436 -22.45 -3.78 -14.50
CA ASP A 436 -22.36 -4.59 -15.71
C ASP A 436 -21.69 -3.81 -16.87
N GLU A 437 -21.47 -4.48 -17.98
CA GLU A 437 -20.88 -3.89 -19.19
C GLU A 437 -21.76 -2.82 -19.85
N LYS A 438 -23.06 -2.85 -19.59
CA LYS A 438 -24.03 -1.85 -20.06
C LYS A 438 -24.14 -0.65 -19.13
N ARG A 439 -23.29 -0.61 -18.10
CA ARG A 439 -23.24 0.44 -17.05
C ARG A 439 -24.47 0.45 -16.13
N ASN A 440 -25.18 -0.67 -15.99
CA ASN A 440 -26.24 -0.81 -15.01
C ASN A 440 -25.68 -1.32 -13.67
N GLU A 441 -26.31 -0.91 -12.57
CA GLU A 441 -26.03 -1.48 -11.26
C GLU A 441 -26.59 -2.90 -11.19
N ILE A 442 -25.75 -3.84 -10.75
CA ILE A 442 -26.16 -5.23 -10.53
C ILE A 442 -26.70 -5.35 -9.12
N GLU A 443 -27.99 -5.61 -9.00
CA GLU A 443 -28.67 -5.81 -7.72
C GLU A 443 -28.55 -7.25 -7.22
N GLY A 444 -28.88 -7.46 -5.92
CA GLY A 444 -28.91 -8.78 -5.30
C GLY A 444 -27.52 -9.32 -4.94
N ASN A 445 -27.47 -10.59 -4.60
CA ASN A 445 -26.29 -11.33 -4.19
C ASN A 445 -25.96 -12.44 -5.20
N GLN A 446 -24.82 -13.14 -5.02
CA GLN A 446 -24.27 -14.12 -5.98
C GLN A 446 -24.02 -13.51 -7.36
N VAL A 447 -23.45 -12.32 -7.41
CA VAL A 447 -23.24 -11.54 -8.62
C VAL A 447 -21.80 -11.06 -8.74
N THR A 448 -21.33 -10.91 -9.98
CA THR A 448 -19.99 -10.44 -10.31
C THR A 448 -20.07 -9.23 -11.24
N GLY A 449 -19.20 -8.25 -11.06
CA GLY A 449 -19.15 -7.08 -11.91
C GLY A 449 -17.96 -6.18 -11.62
N SER A 450 -17.88 -5.06 -12.34
CA SER A 450 -16.90 -4.01 -12.09
C SER A 450 -17.21 -3.30 -10.78
N LEU A 451 -16.24 -3.24 -9.88
CA LEU A 451 -16.40 -2.59 -8.57
C LEU A 451 -16.33 -1.08 -8.71
N CYS A 452 -17.38 -0.40 -8.29
CA CYS A 452 -17.45 1.06 -8.21
C CYS A 452 -17.87 1.51 -6.82
N ILE A 453 -17.56 2.76 -6.46
CA ILE A 453 -18.02 3.39 -5.21
C ILE A 453 -18.96 4.54 -5.56
N LYS A 454 -20.17 4.52 -4.98
CA LYS A 454 -21.25 5.48 -5.29
C LYS A 454 -21.11 6.84 -4.63
N TYR A 455 -20.38 6.91 -3.54
CA TYR A 455 -20.34 8.10 -2.67
C TYR A 455 -18.92 8.38 -2.21
N PRO A 456 -18.46 9.65 -2.16
CA PRO A 456 -17.10 9.97 -1.76
C PRO A 456 -16.90 9.72 -0.25
N TRP A 457 -15.65 9.44 0.12
CA TRP A 457 -15.19 9.24 1.49
C TRP A 457 -14.08 10.24 1.81
N PRO A 458 -13.79 10.51 3.10
CA PRO A 458 -12.92 11.63 3.46
C PRO A 458 -11.52 11.59 2.85
N SER A 459 -10.90 10.41 2.72
CA SER A 459 -9.53 10.23 2.20
C SER A 459 -9.44 10.00 0.70
N ILE A 460 -10.52 10.16 -0.08
CA ILE A 460 -10.44 10.08 -1.54
C ILE A 460 -9.37 11.04 -2.06
N ALA A 461 -8.48 10.59 -2.95
CA ALA A 461 -7.51 11.45 -3.59
C ALA A 461 -8.21 12.61 -4.32
N ARG A 462 -7.65 13.78 -4.26
CA ARG A 462 -8.28 14.98 -4.83
C ARG A 462 -8.05 15.12 -6.32
N THR A 463 -6.89 14.65 -6.80
CA THR A 463 -6.51 14.76 -8.21
C THR A 463 -5.24 13.96 -8.50
N ILE A 464 -4.85 13.89 -9.77
CA ILE A 464 -3.48 13.64 -10.21
C ILE A 464 -2.77 14.98 -10.26
N TRP A 465 -1.58 15.08 -9.71
CA TRP A 465 -0.78 16.32 -9.69
C TRP A 465 -0.59 16.87 -11.10
N GLY A 466 -0.97 18.14 -11.29
CA GLY A 466 -0.86 18.82 -12.58
C GLY A 466 -1.80 18.33 -13.69
N ASP A 467 -2.66 17.31 -13.44
CA ASP A 467 -3.48 16.68 -14.48
C ASP A 467 -4.84 16.17 -13.96
N HIS A 468 -5.71 17.11 -13.59
CA HIS A 468 -7.06 16.79 -13.11
C HIS A 468 -7.93 16.10 -14.17
N GLN A 469 -7.73 16.44 -15.43
CA GLN A 469 -8.47 15.83 -16.53
C GLN A 469 -8.18 14.31 -16.61
N ARG A 470 -6.92 13.91 -16.49
CA ARG A 470 -6.52 12.51 -16.44
C ARG A 470 -7.10 11.78 -15.23
N TYR A 471 -7.22 12.45 -14.08
CA TYR A 471 -7.89 11.90 -12.90
C TYR A 471 -9.35 11.59 -13.18
N LYS A 472 -10.08 12.55 -13.73
CA LYS A 472 -11.47 12.41 -14.16
C LYS A 472 -11.66 11.29 -15.19
N GLU A 473 -10.83 11.26 -16.22
CA GLU A 473 -10.87 10.25 -17.27
C GLU A 473 -10.60 8.84 -16.72
N THR A 474 -9.61 8.70 -15.86
CA THR A 474 -9.21 7.39 -15.34
C THR A 474 -10.25 6.78 -14.40
N TYR A 475 -10.84 7.58 -13.51
CA TYR A 475 -11.63 7.06 -12.40
C TYR A 475 -13.13 7.38 -12.44
N PHE A 476 -13.59 8.30 -13.33
CA PHE A 476 -14.97 8.76 -13.31
C PHE A 476 -15.66 8.72 -14.69
N SER A 477 -14.94 8.47 -15.77
CA SER A 477 -15.50 8.46 -17.12
C SER A 477 -16.17 7.13 -17.49
N ALA A 478 -15.64 6.01 -17.03
CA ALA A 478 -16.18 4.67 -17.34
C ALA A 478 -17.61 4.49 -16.81
N PHE A 479 -17.86 4.97 -15.57
CA PHE A 479 -19.17 4.91 -14.90
C PHE A 479 -19.50 6.29 -14.31
N PRO A 480 -20.19 7.16 -15.09
CA PRO A 480 -20.49 8.52 -14.66
C PRO A 480 -21.18 8.59 -13.31
N GLY A 481 -20.71 9.51 -12.45
CA GLY A 481 -21.25 9.68 -11.11
C GLY A 481 -20.79 8.63 -10.07
N LYS A 482 -19.81 7.79 -10.42
CA LYS A 482 -19.22 6.79 -9.52
C LYS A 482 -17.69 6.78 -9.65
N TYR A 483 -17.01 6.48 -8.57
CA TYR A 483 -15.58 6.18 -8.62
C TYR A 483 -15.38 4.75 -9.13
N PHE A 484 -14.73 4.60 -10.27
CA PHE A 484 -14.36 3.32 -10.85
C PHE A 484 -13.01 2.86 -10.31
N THR A 485 -13.01 1.73 -9.63
CA THR A 485 -11.80 1.22 -8.96
C THR A 485 -10.80 0.58 -9.93
N GLY A 486 -11.25 0.17 -11.11
CA GLY A 486 -10.49 -0.67 -12.03
C GLY A 486 -10.39 -2.13 -11.59
N ASP A 487 -11.06 -2.52 -10.51
CA ASP A 487 -11.10 -3.89 -10.00
C ASP A 487 -12.48 -4.52 -10.28
N GLY A 488 -12.48 -5.82 -10.55
CA GLY A 488 -13.66 -6.66 -10.52
C GLY A 488 -13.91 -7.20 -9.12
N ALA A 489 -15.17 -7.47 -8.79
CA ALA A 489 -15.52 -8.13 -7.54
C ALA A 489 -16.73 -9.05 -7.69
N LEU A 490 -16.78 -10.07 -6.84
CA LEU A 490 -17.93 -10.91 -6.60
C LEU A 490 -18.57 -10.50 -5.27
N ARG A 491 -19.89 -10.45 -5.22
CA ARG A 491 -20.66 -10.34 -3.98
C ARG A 491 -21.41 -11.65 -3.77
N ASP A 492 -21.07 -12.38 -2.69
CA ASP A 492 -21.60 -13.71 -2.42
C ASP A 492 -23.06 -13.69 -1.90
N GLU A 493 -23.57 -14.86 -1.50
CA GLU A 493 -24.95 -15.05 -1.04
C GLU A 493 -25.32 -14.26 0.22
N VAL A 494 -24.32 -13.92 1.06
CA VAL A 494 -24.52 -13.14 2.30
C VAL A 494 -24.10 -11.67 2.16
N GLY A 495 -23.61 -11.28 0.97
CA GLY A 495 -23.23 -9.91 0.66
C GLY A 495 -21.77 -9.57 0.92
N TYR A 496 -20.89 -10.55 1.09
CA TYR A 496 -19.46 -10.34 1.24
C TYR A 496 -18.78 -10.15 -0.11
N TYR A 497 -17.82 -9.24 -0.16
CA TYR A 497 -17.07 -8.93 -1.37
C TYR A 497 -15.76 -9.71 -1.43
N ARG A 498 -15.54 -10.37 -2.56
CA ARG A 498 -14.26 -10.94 -2.98
C ARG A 498 -13.76 -10.18 -4.20
N ILE A 499 -12.52 -9.73 -4.17
CA ILE A 499 -11.88 -9.07 -5.32
C ILE A 499 -11.42 -10.15 -6.30
N THR A 500 -11.83 -10.02 -7.56
CA THR A 500 -11.56 -11.01 -8.62
C THR A 500 -10.38 -10.63 -9.52
N GLY A 501 -9.73 -9.51 -9.24
CA GLY A 501 -8.60 -8.97 -9.99
C GLY A 501 -8.92 -7.66 -10.69
N ARG A 502 -7.98 -7.19 -11.52
CA ARG A 502 -8.16 -5.98 -12.32
C ARG A 502 -9.15 -6.22 -13.46
N VAL A 503 -10.00 -5.22 -13.75
CA VAL A 503 -10.94 -5.30 -14.90
C VAL A 503 -10.18 -5.39 -16.23
N ASP A 504 -9.04 -4.70 -16.33
CA ASP A 504 -8.13 -4.79 -17.49
C ASP A 504 -7.37 -6.14 -17.56
N ASP A 505 -7.41 -6.95 -16.51
CA ASP A 505 -6.90 -8.33 -16.47
C ASP A 505 -8.03 -9.38 -16.65
N VAL A 506 -9.29 -8.96 -16.80
CA VAL A 506 -10.38 -9.86 -17.24
C VAL A 506 -10.18 -10.21 -18.70
N VAL A 507 -10.23 -11.50 -19.00
CA VAL A 507 -10.11 -12.01 -20.38
C VAL A 507 -11.47 -12.46 -20.88
N ILE A 508 -11.90 -11.92 -22.03
CA ILE A 508 -13.16 -12.34 -22.66
C ILE A 508 -12.86 -13.53 -23.56
N VAL A 509 -13.19 -14.73 -23.10
CA VAL A 509 -13.01 -15.98 -23.84
C VAL A 509 -14.38 -16.46 -24.35
N SER A 510 -14.55 -16.56 -25.65
CA SER A 510 -15.81 -17.03 -26.27
C SER A 510 -17.06 -16.30 -25.74
N GLY A 511 -16.95 -14.98 -25.48
CA GLY A 511 -18.05 -14.15 -24.97
C GLY A 511 -18.27 -14.24 -23.43
N HIS A 512 -17.42 -14.94 -22.70
CA HIS A 512 -17.47 -15.03 -21.23
C HIS A 512 -16.33 -14.26 -20.59
N ASN A 513 -16.65 -13.45 -19.59
CA ASN A 513 -15.67 -12.70 -18.80
C ASN A 513 -15.03 -13.62 -17.75
N LEU A 514 -13.75 -13.90 -17.93
CA LEU A 514 -12.95 -14.69 -16.99
C LEU A 514 -11.98 -13.80 -16.25
N GLY A 515 -12.16 -13.68 -14.92
CA GLY A 515 -11.16 -13.06 -14.05
C GLY A 515 -9.91 -13.95 -13.96
N THR A 516 -8.73 -13.36 -14.05
CA THR A 516 -7.48 -14.13 -13.98
C THR A 516 -7.21 -14.69 -12.59
N ALA A 517 -7.54 -13.95 -11.53
CA ALA A 517 -7.24 -14.36 -10.16
C ALA A 517 -7.86 -15.72 -9.74
N PRO A 518 -9.15 -16.03 -10.00
CA PRO A 518 -9.70 -17.34 -9.68
C PRO A 518 -9.01 -18.49 -10.41
N ILE A 519 -8.53 -18.24 -11.65
CA ILE A 519 -7.83 -19.26 -12.44
C ILE A 519 -6.41 -19.45 -11.90
N GLU A 520 -5.73 -18.35 -11.56
CA GLU A 520 -4.42 -18.37 -10.89
C GLU A 520 -4.49 -19.10 -9.54
N ASP A 521 -5.55 -18.87 -8.76
CA ASP A 521 -5.79 -19.58 -7.50
C ASP A 521 -5.86 -21.09 -7.74
N ALA A 522 -6.70 -21.55 -8.69
CA ALA A 522 -6.80 -22.95 -9.03
C ALA A 522 -5.47 -23.56 -9.50
N ILE A 523 -4.68 -22.83 -10.30
CA ILE A 523 -3.38 -23.31 -10.75
C ILE A 523 -2.40 -23.43 -9.57
N ASN A 524 -2.39 -22.45 -8.67
CA ASN A 524 -1.49 -22.41 -7.52
C ASN A 524 -1.79 -23.51 -6.48
N GLU A 525 -3.02 -24.07 -6.44
CA GLU A 525 -3.38 -25.24 -5.65
C GLU A 525 -2.74 -26.53 -6.17
N HIS A 526 -2.30 -26.56 -7.43
CA HIS A 526 -1.67 -27.74 -7.98
C HIS A 526 -0.31 -28.04 -7.31
N PRO A 527 -0.05 -29.29 -6.83
CA PRO A 527 1.13 -29.60 -6.01
C PRO A 527 2.49 -29.24 -6.62
N ALA A 528 2.58 -29.24 -7.95
CA ALA A 528 3.81 -28.91 -8.66
C ALA A 528 4.02 -27.42 -8.92
N VAL A 529 3.03 -26.58 -8.64
CA VAL A 529 3.07 -25.14 -8.97
C VAL A 529 3.43 -24.30 -7.75
N ALA A 530 4.35 -23.38 -7.94
CA ALA A 530 4.76 -22.41 -6.93
C ALA A 530 4.00 -21.10 -7.05
N GLU A 531 3.80 -20.61 -8.27
CA GLU A 531 3.09 -19.37 -8.56
C GLU A 531 2.71 -19.32 -10.04
N SER A 532 1.65 -18.60 -10.37
CA SER A 532 1.22 -18.41 -11.75
C SER A 532 0.75 -16.99 -12.02
N ALA A 533 0.77 -16.61 -13.30
CA ALA A 533 0.13 -15.40 -13.79
C ALA A 533 -0.54 -15.69 -15.13
N ILE A 534 -1.77 -15.19 -15.30
CA ILE A 534 -2.56 -15.38 -16.51
C ILE A 534 -2.78 -14.06 -17.21
N VAL A 535 -2.71 -14.10 -18.55
CA VAL A 535 -3.10 -13.00 -19.42
C VAL A 535 -3.90 -13.52 -20.62
N GLY A 536 -4.69 -12.62 -21.20
CA GLY A 536 -5.32 -12.89 -22.49
C GLY A 536 -4.36 -12.62 -23.64
N PHE A 537 -4.53 -13.36 -24.73
CA PHE A 537 -3.91 -13.06 -26.02
C PHE A 537 -4.91 -13.28 -27.17
N PRO A 538 -4.74 -12.60 -28.32
CA PRO A 538 -5.65 -12.75 -29.46
C PRO A 538 -5.71 -14.18 -29.98
N HIS A 539 -6.91 -14.67 -30.27
CA HIS A 539 -7.17 -15.99 -30.79
C HIS A 539 -8.25 -15.94 -31.88
N ASP A 540 -7.99 -16.53 -33.05
CA ASP A 540 -8.84 -16.39 -34.25
C ASP A 540 -10.28 -16.88 -34.05
N ILE A 541 -10.49 -17.90 -33.21
CA ILE A 541 -11.84 -18.49 -33.01
C ILE A 541 -12.51 -17.95 -31.74
N LYS A 542 -11.72 -17.77 -30.63
CA LYS A 542 -12.29 -17.42 -29.32
C LYS A 542 -12.33 -15.92 -29.06
N GLY A 543 -11.82 -15.10 -29.99
CA GLY A 543 -11.51 -13.69 -29.77
C GLY A 543 -10.27 -13.49 -28.93
N ASN A 544 -10.28 -13.94 -27.69
CA ASN A 544 -9.09 -14.11 -26.86
C ASN A 544 -9.02 -15.53 -26.29
N ALA A 545 -7.80 -15.94 -25.98
CA ALA A 545 -7.48 -17.19 -25.29
C ALA A 545 -6.60 -16.91 -24.07
N LEU A 546 -6.44 -17.89 -23.21
CA LEU A 546 -5.69 -17.77 -21.96
C LEU A 546 -4.25 -18.27 -22.13
N TYR A 547 -3.30 -17.44 -21.74
CA TYR A 547 -1.88 -17.75 -21.66
C TYR A 547 -1.41 -17.74 -20.21
N GLY A 548 -0.96 -18.88 -19.70
CA GLY A 548 -0.44 -19.01 -18.34
C GLY A 548 1.08 -19.03 -18.30
N PHE A 549 1.65 -18.19 -17.43
CA PHE A 549 3.06 -18.24 -17.04
C PHE A 549 3.15 -18.90 -15.68
N VAL A 550 3.85 -20.02 -15.57
CA VAL A 550 3.83 -20.89 -14.39
C VAL A 550 5.23 -21.13 -13.86
N ILE A 551 5.45 -20.81 -12.58
CA ILE A 551 6.66 -21.16 -11.83
C ILE A 551 6.41 -22.49 -11.14
N LEU A 552 7.34 -23.43 -11.27
CA LEU A 552 7.24 -24.74 -10.63
C LEU A 552 7.94 -24.77 -9.27
N LYS A 553 7.46 -25.64 -8.39
CA LYS A 553 8.17 -26.09 -7.19
C LYS A 553 9.27 -27.09 -7.64
N GLU A 554 10.28 -27.33 -6.83
CA GLU A 554 11.32 -28.34 -7.08
C GLU A 554 10.75 -29.72 -7.45
N SER A 555 9.63 -30.10 -6.82
CA SER A 555 8.90 -31.34 -7.12
C SER A 555 8.33 -31.42 -8.53
N GLY A 556 8.18 -30.29 -9.20
CA GLY A 556 7.68 -30.18 -10.58
C GLY A 556 8.76 -30.03 -11.64
N GLU A 557 9.99 -29.64 -11.27
CA GLU A 557 11.03 -29.25 -12.23
C GLU A 557 11.47 -30.38 -13.19
N ASN A 558 11.52 -31.61 -12.71
CA ASN A 558 11.94 -32.79 -13.47
C ASN A 558 10.77 -33.53 -14.14
N ARG A 559 9.55 -33.00 -14.12
CA ARG A 559 8.37 -33.62 -14.71
C ARG A 559 8.27 -33.30 -16.20
N ASP A 560 7.67 -34.22 -16.95
CA ASP A 560 7.34 -34.00 -18.37
C ASP A 560 6.37 -32.82 -18.52
N ARG A 561 6.75 -31.81 -19.29
CA ARG A 561 6.04 -30.52 -19.42
C ARG A 561 4.67 -30.66 -20.08
N ASP A 562 4.53 -31.56 -21.06
CA ASP A 562 3.27 -31.78 -21.78
C ASP A 562 2.24 -32.48 -20.88
N ASN A 563 2.68 -33.46 -20.10
CA ASN A 563 1.81 -34.14 -19.14
C ASN A 563 1.41 -33.20 -18.00
N LEU A 564 2.36 -32.40 -17.48
CA LEU A 564 2.08 -31.43 -16.43
C LEU A 564 1.09 -30.35 -16.90
N SER A 565 1.22 -29.88 -18.14
CA SER A 565 0.26 -28.93 -18.73
C SER A 565 -1.15 -29.50 -18.82
N LYS A 566 -1.27 -30.78 -19.14
CA LYS A 566 -2.58 -31.48 -19.15
C LYS A 566 -3.17 -31.63 -17.75
N GLU A 567 -2.34 -31.96 -16.75
CA GLU A 567 -2.78 -32.06 -15.36
C GLU A 567 -3.25 -30.72 -14.82
N ILE A 568 -2.49 -29.64 -15.03
CA ILE A 568 -2.87 -28.27 -14.65
C ILE A 568 -4.20 -27.88 -15.31
N ASN A 569 -4.35 -28.13 -16.61
CA ASN A 569 -5.59 -27.83 -17.33
C ASN A 569 -6.77 -28.68 -16.86
N GLN A 570 -6.54 -29.94 -16.44
CA GLN A 570 -7.59 -30.76 -15.85
C GLN A 570 -7.98 -30.21 -14.47
N HIS A 571 -7.01 -29.82 -13.66
CA HIS A 571 -7.24 -29.23 -12.35
C HIS A 571 -8.07 -27.93 -12.47
N ILE A 572 -7.73 -27.03 -13.41
CA ILE A 572 -8.51 -25.82 -13.70
C ILE A 572 -9.95 -26.20 -14.10
N SER A 573 -10.09 -27.21 -14.97
CA SER A 573 -11.41 -27.65 -15.44
C SER A 573 -12.30 -28.17 -14.32
N ASP A 574 -11.72 -28.87 -13.35
CA ASP A 574 -12.42 -29.46 -12.22
C ASP A 574 -12.86 -28.39 -11.20
N HIS A 575 -12.10 -27.33 -11.03
CA HIS A 575 -12.37 -26.27 -10.04
C HIS A 575 -13.19 -25.10 -10.58
N ILE A 576 -13.00 -24.73 -11.87
CA ILE A 576 -13.64 -23.56 -12.47
C ILE A 576 -14.55 -23.96 -13.62
N GLY A 577 -14.10 -24.91 -14.42
CA GLY A 577 -14.81 -25.37 -15.61
C GLY A 577 -13.95 -25.34 -16.88
N PRO A 578 -14.37 -26.08 -17.92
CA PRO A 578 -13.59 -26.27 -19.16
C PRO A 578 -13.26 -24.98 -19.92
N ILE A 579 -14.07 -23.93 -19.74
CA ILE A 579 -13.90 -22.64 -20.40
C ILE A 579 -12.64 -21.89 -19.93
N ALA A 580 -12.17 -22.18 -18.72
CA ALA A 580 -11.01 -21.54 -18.11
C ALA A 580 -9.69 -22.26 -18.41
N LYS A 581 -9.70 -23.32 -19.23
CA LYS A 581 -8.48 -24.01 -19.64
C LYS A 581 -7.54 -23.07 -20.38
N LEU A 582 -6.25 -23.20 -20.07
CA LEU A 582 -5.20 -22.43 -20.70
C LEU A 582 -4.91 -23.01 -22.10
N ASP A 583 -4.88 -22.15 -23.11
CA ASP A 583 -4.47 -22.53 -24.46
C ASP A 583 -2.96 -22.66 -24.58
N LYS A 584 -2.23 -21.89 -23.77
CA LYS A 584 -0.76 -21.93 -23.67
C LYS A 584 -0.31 -21.91 -22.22
N ILE A 585 0.69 -22.72 -21.89
CA ILE A 585 1.34 -22.74 -20.57
C ILE A 585 2.85 -22.65 -20.78
N GLN A 586 3.42 -21.51 -20.43
CA GLN A 586 4.87 -21.32 -20.44
C GLN A 586 5.42 -21.49 -19.01
N PHE A 587 6.31 -22.45 -18.83
CA PHE A 587 7.01 -22.60 -17.56
C PHE A 587 8.19 -21.65 -17.53
N VAL A 588 8.28 -20.87 -16.45
CA VAL A 588 9.23 -19.75 -16.27
C VAL A 588 9.92 -19.85 -14.92
N SER A 589 11.13 -19.30 -14.81
CA SER A 589 11.89 -19.28 -13.56
C SER A 589 11.39 -18.19 -12.59
N GLY A 590 10.70 -17.16 -13.11
CA GLY A 590 10.16 -16.05 -12.34
C GLY A 590 9.09 -15.29 -13.11
N LEU A 591 8.43 -14.36 -12.44
CA LEU A 591 7.45 -13.43 -13.03
C LEU A 591 7.96 -11.98 -12.92
N PRO A 592 7.68 -11.10 -13.90
CA PRO A 592 8.04 -9.69 -13.82
C PRO A 592 7.23 -9.03 -12.72
N LYS A 593 7.87 -8.75 -11.60
CA LYS A 593 7.24 -8.17 -10.42
C LYS A 593 7.79 -6.78 -10.13
N THR A 594 6.92 -5.91 -9.65
CA THR A 594 7.37 -4.68 -8.99
C THR A 594 8.12 -5.04 -7.71
N ARG A 595 8.88 -4.10 -7.18
CA ARG A 595 9.58 -4.27 -5.89
C ARG A 595 8.63 -4.43 -4.69
N SER A 596 7.34 -4.08 -4.85
CA SER A 596 6.29 -4.39 -3.89
C SER A 596 5.68 -5.80 -4.07
N GLY A 597 6.21 -6.61 -4.99
CA GLY A 597 5.74 -7.97 -5.26
C GLY A 597 4.59 -8.07 -6.27
N LYS A 598 4.03 -6.95 -6.75
CA LYS A 598 2.94 -6.96 -7.72
C LYS A 598 3.40 -7.40 -9.10
N ILE A 599 2.72 -8.40 -9.67
CA ILE A 599 2.99 -8.91 -11.02
C ILE A 599 2.63 -7.85 -12.08
N MET A 600 3.54 -7.60 -13.00
CA MET A 600 3.38 -6.64 -14.10
C MET A 600 2.73 -7.32 -15.31
N ARG A 601 1.43 -7.67 -15.21
CA ARG A 601 0.70 -8.41 -16.24
C ARG A 601 0.72 -7.73 -17.62
N ARG A 602 0.82 -6.41 -17.68
CA ARG A 602 0.96 -5.70 -18.97
C ARG A 602 2.17 -6.14 -19.78
N ILE A 603 3.29 -6.51 -19.10
CA ILE A 603 4.49 -7.02 -19.75
C ILE A 603 4.22 -8.42 -20.27
N LEU A 604 3.66 -9.30 -19.43
CA LEU A 604 3.28 -10.66 -19.79
C LEU A 604 2.29 -10.69 -20.97
N ARG A 605 1.31 -9.78 -20.97
CA ARG A 605 0.32 -9.63 -22.06
C ARG A 605 1.01 -9.29 -23.38
N LYS A 606 1.88 -8.29 -23.38
CA LYS A 606 2.65 -7.93 -24.58
C LYS A 606 3.51 -9.07 -25.09
N ILE A 607 4.14 -9.82 -24.19
CA ILE A 607 4.91 -11.01 -24.57
C ILE A 607 3.96 -12.06 -25.19
N ALA A 608 2.83 -12.35 -24.58
CA ALA A 608 1.86 -13.31 -25.09
C ALA A 608 1.33 -12.91 -26.48
N GLU A 609 1.06 -11.62 -26.71
CA GLU A 609 0.65 -11.04 -27.99
C GLU A 609 1.77 -11.01 -29.04
N GLY A 610 3.04 -11.12 -28.64
CA GLY A 610 4.20 -10.99 -29.52
C GLY A 610 4.59 -9.54 -29.84
N ASP A 611 4.10 -8.58 -29.04
CA ASP A 611 4.49 -7.18 -29.13
C ASP A 611 5.68 -6.89 -28.22
N PHE A 612 6.88 -6.85 -28.79
CA PHE A 612 8.13 -6.55 -28.09
C PHE A 612 8.59 -5.09 -28.28
N SER A 613 7.76 -4.24 -28.91
CA SER A 613 8.16 -2.89 -29.32
C SER A 613 8.37 -1.95 -28.12
N ASN A 614 7.57 -2.07 -27.04
CA ASN A 614 7.67 -1.22 -25.88
C ASN A 614 6.94 -1.84 -24.68
N PHE A 615 7.68 -2.23 -23.66
CA PHE A 615 7.11 -2.74 -22.40
C PHE A 615 6.67 -1.63 -21.42
N GLY A 616 6.81 -0.35 -21.79
CA GLY A 616 6.56 0.79 -20.92
C GLY A 616 7.61 0.91 -19.81
N ASP A 617 7.25 1.55 -18.69
CA ASP A 617 8.17 1.71 -17.56
C ASP A 617 8.46 0.35 -16.88
N ILE A 618 9.67 -0.15 -17.08
CA ILE A 618 10.21 -1.36 -16.44
C ILE A 618 11.18 -1.04 -15.30
N THR A 619 11.41 0.25 -15.01
CA THR A 619 12.40 0.69 -14.00
C THR A 619 11.99 0.32 -12.57
N THR A 620 10.72 0.00 -12.38
CA THR A 620 10.16 -0.43 -11.09
C THR A 620 10.22 -1.93 -10.86
N LEU A 621 10.73 -2.72 -11.82
CA LEU A 621 10.84 -4.17 -11.68
C LEU A 621 11.89 -4.55 -10.64
N LEU A 622 11.59 -5.62 -9.91
CA LEU A 622 12.52 -6.26 -8.97
C LEU A 622 13.61 -7.04 -9.72
N ASN A 623 13.21 -7.67 -10.83
CA ASN A 623 14.01 -8.61 -11.63
C ASN A 623 13.81 -8.29 -13.13
N PRO A 624 14.36 -7.19 -13.65
CA PRO A 624 14.15 -6.79 -15.05
C PRO A 624 14.66 -7.83 -16.06
N GLU A 625 15.68 -8.62 -15.71
CA GLU A 625 16.25 -9.68 -16.51
C GLU A 625 15.25 -10.79 -16.86
N ILE A 626 14.25 -11.02 -16.02
CA ILE A 626 13.22 -12.05 -16.26
C ILE A 626 12.38 -11.75 -17.51
N VAL A 627 12.26 -10.48 -17.89
CA VAL A 627 11.50 -10.08 -19.08
C VAL A 627 12.11 -10.66 -20.36
N ASP A 628 13.44 -10.62 -20.48
CA ASP A 628 14.14 -11.18 -21.63
C ASP A 628 14.03 -12.72 -21.63
N GLU A 629 14.19 -13.39 -20.48
CA GLU A 629 14.01 -14.83 -20.36
C GLU A 629 12.61 -15.28 -20.81
N ILE A 630 11.56 -14.62 -20.32
CA ILE A 630 10.17 -14.96 -20.67
C ILE A 630 9.93 -14.72 -22.17
N LYS A 631 10.44 -13.62 -22.70
CA LYS A 631 10.32 -13.28 -24.12
C LYS A 631 11.01 -14.33 -25.01
N ASP A 632 12.21 -14.74 -24.66
CA ASP A 632 13.01 -15.72 -25.44
C ASP A 632 12.41 -17.13 -25.36
N GLY A 633 11.74 -17.45 -24.25
CA GLY A 633 11.03 -18.72 -24.05
C GLY A 633 9.56 -18.73 -24.53
N LYS A 634 9.09 -17.70 -25.24
CA LYS A 634 7.70 -17.61 -25.70
C LYS A 634 7.30 -18.79 -26.61
N ILE A 635 6.14 -19.38 -26.33
CA ILE A 635 5.53 -20.50 -27.07
C ILE A 635 4.36 -20.07 -27.97
#